data_62ee7eb20a82db2189686c7b9cace778
#
_entry.id   62ee7eb20a82db2189686c7b9cace778
#
_cell.length_a   1.000
_cell.length_b   1.000
_cell.length_c   1.000
_cell.angle_alpha   90.00
_cell.angle_beta   90.00
_cell.angle_gamma   90.00
#
_symmetry.space_group_name_H-M   'P 1'
#
loop_
_entity.id
_entity.type
_entity.pdbx_description
1 polymer ?
#
loop_
_entity_poly.entity_id
_entity_poly.type
_entity_poly.pdbx_seq_one_letter_code
_entity_poly.pdbx_strand_id
1 'polypeptide(L)'
;MVKDSTSINLNVKGKAANTFDAIVIGSGISGGWAAKELTEKGLKTIVLERGRDVVHLKDYPTATKNPWEFAHRNKKSAAFKKENPIVSKCYAFGESSEHFFVKDAAHPYVQEKPYDWIRGYQVGGKSLLWARQTQRWSKYDFEGPKRDGFAVDWPIRYEDIDAWY
;
A
#
# COMPACT_ATOMS: atom_id res chain seq x y z
N MET A 1 18.87 -11.87 -18.04
CA MET A 1 19.17 -12.00 -16.59
C MET A 1 18.77 -10.71 -15.93
N VAL A 2 17.57 -10.66 -15.38
CA VAL A 2 17.13 -9.55 -14.54
C VAL A 2 17.89 -9.71 -13.22
N LYS A 3 18.80 -8.80 -12.92
CA LYS A 3 19.40 -8.73 -11.59
C LYS A 3 18.25 -8.47 -10.63
N ASP A 4 18.02 -9.42 -9.72
CA ASP A 4 17.22 -9.19 -8.53
C ASP A 4 17.59 -7.83 -7.96
N SER A 5 16.60 -6.94 -7.89
CA SER A 5 16.73 -5.73 -7.12
C SER A 5 16.86 -6.18 -5.68
N THR A 6 18.07 -6.33 -5.21
CA THR A 6 18.37 -6.52 -3.81
C THR A 6 17.61 -5.45 -3.07
N SER A 7 16.61 -5.87 -2.29
CA SER A 7 15.98 -5.01 -1.30
C SER A 7 17.11 -4.25 -0.61
N ILE A 8 16.98 -2.93 -0.50
CA ILE A 8 17.92 -2.13 0.26
C ILE A 8 17.77 -2.57 1.70
N ASN A 9 18.48 -3.61 2.05
CA ASN A 9 18.55 -4.10 3.39
C ASN A 9 19.59 -3.27 4.12
N LEU A 10 19.18 -2.12 4.58
CA LEU A 10 20.02 -1.12 5.20
C LEU A 10 20.79 -1.66 6.41
N ASN A 11 20.52 -2.89 6.88
CA ASN A 11 21.09 -3.43 8.09
C ASN A 11 21.40 -4.94 8.09
N VAL A 12 21.41 -5.63 6.95
CA VAL A 12 21.71 -7.10 6.92
C VAL A 12 23.11 -7.43 7.44
N LYS A 13 24.03 -6.49 7.41
CA LYS A 13 25.38 -6.65 7.96
C LYS A 13 25.56 -5.98 9.32
N GLY A 14 24.49 -5.58 9.96
CA GLY A 14 24.55 -5.01 11.31
C GLY A 14 25.04 -6.05 12.28
N LYS A 15 26.13 -5.74 13.01
CA LYS A 15 26.56 -6.55 14.14
C LYS A 15 25.43 -6.61 15.17
N ALA A 16 25.35 -7.68 15.95
CA ALA A 16 24.37 -7.93 17.01
C ALA A 16 24.17 -6.78 18.02
N ALA A 17 25.01 -5.76 17.99
CA ALA A 17 24.93 -4.55 18.83
C ALA A 17 24.03 -3.43 18.26
N ASN A 18 23.32 -3.63 17.15
CA ASN A 18 22.38 -2.63 16.62
C ASN A 18 21.06 -2.70 17.38
N THR A 19 20.97 -1.94 18.44
CA THR A 19 19.71 -1.65 19.13
C THR A 19 19.01 -0.47 18.47
N PHE A 20 17.70 -0.51 18.44
CA PHE A 20 16.83 0.54 17.93
C PHE A 20 15.84 0.94 19.01
N ASP A 21 15.48 2.21 19.04
CA ASP A 21 14.47 2.74 19.96
C ASP A 21 13.06 2.42 19.49
N ALA A 22 12.88 2.30 18.16
CA ALA A 22 11.59 2.00 17.54
C ALA A 22 11.72 1.08 16.32
N ILE A 23 10.71 0.24 16.13
CA ILE A 23 10.56 -0.63 14.96
C ILE A 23 9.23 -0.28 14.28
N VAL A 24 9.27 0.12 13.02
CA VAL A 24 8.09 0.35 12.18
C VAL A 24 7.96 -0.81 11.20
N ILE A 25 6.80 -1.45 11.18
CA ILE A 25 6.52 -2.58 10.28
C ILE A 25 5.69 -2.10 9.09
N GLY A 26 6.29 -2.11 7.92
CA GLY A 26 5.73 -1.62 6.67
C GLY A 26 6.01 -0.14 6.41
N SER A 27 6.31 0.18 5.17
CA SER A 27 6.64 1.54 4.69
C SER A 27 5.49 2.21 3.93
N GLY A 28 4.27 1.74 4.12
CA GLY A 28 3.08 2.38 3.54
C GLY A 28 2.80 3.76 4.15
N ILE A 29 1.67 4.37 3.81
CA ILE A 29 1.30 5.72 4.27
C ILE A 29 1.46 5.86 5.80
N SER A 30 0.87 4.97 6.58
CA SER A 30 0.94 5.07 8.05
C SER A 30 2.35 4.84 8.58
N GLY A 31 3.04 3.80 8.08
CA GLY A 31 4.40 3.47 8.54
C GLY A 31 5.43 4.52 8.13
N GLY A 32 5.30 5.09 6.95
CA GLY A 32 6.16 6.19 6.49
C GLY A 32 6.04 7.42 7.39
N TRP A 33 4.83 7.82 7.74
CA TRP A 33 4.60 8.92 8.69
C TRP A 33 5.09 8.60 10.09
N ALA A 34 4.83 7.39 10.59
CA ALA A 34 5.34 6.98 11.90
C ALA A 34 6.88 7.03 11.94
N ALA A 35 7.55 6.51 10.90
CA ALA A 35 9.01 6.55 10.81
C ALA A 35 9.54 8.00 10.77
N LYS A 36 8.89 8.88 10.00
CA LYS A 36 9.22 10.30 9.94
C LYS A 36 9.15 10.93 11.34
N GLU A 37 8.00 10.84 11.99
CA GLU A 37 7.77 11.45 13.30
C GLU A 37 8.73 10.92 14.39
N LEU A 38 9.00 9.62 14.39
CA LEU A 38 9.92 9.00 15.35
C LEU A 38 11.36 9.48 15.12
N THR A 39 11.83 9.52 13.88
CA THR A 39 13.18 9.97 13.54
C THR A 39 13.38 11.45 13.78
N GLU A 40 12.40 12.30 13.46
CA GLU A 40 12.45 13.74 13.74
C GLU A 40 12.49 14.06 15.26
N LYS A 41 11.95 13.18 16.06
CA LYS A 41 12.07 13.23 17.53
C LYS A 41 13.39 12.66 18.07
N GLY A 42 14.32 12.29 17.20
CA GLY A 42 15.65 11.80 17.57
C GLY A 42 15.72 10.32 17.88
N LEU A 43 14.66 9.54 17.70
CA LEU A 43 14.67 8.10 17.96
C LEU A 43 15.40 7.35 16.83
N LYS A 44 16.25 6.42 17.18
CA LYS A 44 16.90 5.49 16.24
C LYS A 44 15.86 4.47 15.78
N THR A 45 15.29 4.70 14.61
CA THR A 45 14.16 3.93 14.09
C THR A 45 14.61 2.99 12.97
N ILE A 46 14.13 1.74 12.99
CA ILE A 46 14.24 0.81 11.86
C ILE A 46 12.87 0.60 11.22
N VAL A 47 12.82 0.58 9.89
CA VAL A 47 11.62 0.23 9.12
C VAL A 47 11.83 -1.13 8.48
N LEU A 48 10.94 -2.07 8.75
CA LEU A 48 10.92 -3.40 8.15
C LEU A 48 9.86 -3.43 7.05
N GLU A 49 10.30 -3.57 5.80
CA GLU A 49 9.43 -3.65 4.62
C GLU A 49 9.58 -5.01 3.94
N ARG A 50 8.46 -5.65 3.59
CA ARG A 50 8.48 -6.93 2.91
C ARG A 50 8.51 -6.82 1.38
N GLY A 51 8.16 -5.65 0.85
CA GLY A 51 8.01 -5.41 -0.57
C GLY A 51 9.33 -5.05 -1.25
N ARG A 52 9.30 -5.07 -2.58
CA ARG A 52 10.43 -4.65 -3.40
C ARG A 52 10.62 -3.14 -3.35
N ASP A 53 11.83 -2.69 -3.58
CA ASP A 53 12.07 -1.29 -3.88
C ASP A 53 11.47 -0.90 -5.25
N VAL A 54 10.99 0.35 -5.35
CA VAL A 54 10.43 0.91 -6.58
C VAL A 54 11.14 2.23 -6.88
N VAL A 55 12.01 2.18 -7.87
CA VAL A 55 12.75 3.36 -8.30
C VAL A 55 11.86 4.22 -9.20
N HIS A 56 11.69 5.48 -8.84
CA HIS A 56 10.87 6.44 -9.59
C HIS A 56 11.26 6.47 -11.07
N LEU A 57 10.29 6.48 -11.96
CA LEU A 57 10.37 6.40 -13.42
C LEU A 57 10.94 5.08 -13.97
N LYS A 58 11.96 4.49 -13.36
CA LYS A 58 12.60 3.26 -13.84
C LYS A 58 11.66 2.06 -13.73
N ASP A 59 10.94 1.96 -12.62
CA ASP A 59 10.04 0.84 -12.34
C ASP A 59 8.57 1.15 -12.66
N TYR A 60 8.36 2.06 -13.63
CA TYR A 60 7.04 2.40 -14.15
C TYR A 60 6.91 1.96 -15.62
N PRO A 61 6.84 0.65 -15.91
CA PRO A 61 6.95 0.10 -17.27
C PRO A 61 5.80 0.51 -18.19
N THR A 62 4.77 1.11 -17.65
CA THR A 62 3.55 1.48 -18.38
C THR A 62 3.26 2.97 -18.37
N ALA A 63 4.10 3.79 -17.73
CA ALA A 63 3.83 5.22 -17.50
C ALA A 63 3.63 6.05 -18.78
N THR A 64 4.28 5.65 -19.88
CA THR A 64 4.21 6.35 -21.16
C THR A 64 3.31 5.67 -22.18
N LYS A 65 2.68 4.54 -21.82
CA LYS A 65 1.80 3.80 -22.75
C LYS A 65 0.40 4.37 -22.82
N ASN A 66 -0.08 4.50 -24.03
CA ASN A 66 -1.46 4.86 -24.31
C ASN A 66 -2.39 3.64 -24.17
N PRO A 67 -3.70 3.81 -23.94
CA PRO A 67 -4.65 2.70 -23.76
C PRO A 67 -4.66 1.68 -24.92
N TRP A 68 -4.40 2.11 -26.14
CA TRP A 68 -4.37 1.23 -27.33
C TRP A 68 -3.08 0.41 -27.48
N GLU A 69 -2.03 0.74 -26.73
CA GLU A 69 -0.76 0.01 -26.73
C GLU A 69 -0.79 -1.21 -25.79
N PHE A 70 -1.87 -1.37 -25.02
CA PHE A 70 -2.08 -2.55 -24.18
C PHE A 70 -2.82 -3.65 -24.94
N ALA A 71 -2.40 -4.90 -24.76
CA ALA A 71 -2.95 -6.06 -25.45
C ALA A 71 -4.49 -6.18 -25.30
N HIS A 72 -5.01 -5.83 -24.13
CA HIS A 72 -6.43 -5.87 -23.81
C HIS A 72 -7.01 -4.47 -23.55
N ARG A 73 -6.41 -3.42 -24.08
CA ARG A 73 -6.83 -2.03 -23.86
C ARG A 73 -7.03 -1.69 -22.38
N ASN A 74 -6.05 -2.05 -21.56
CA ASN A 74 -6.04 -1.90 -20.10
C ASN A 74 -7.11 -2.73 -19.37
N LYS A 75 -7.73 -3.71 -20.02
CA LYS A 75 -8.71 -4.61 -19.39
C LYS A 75 -8.05 -5.91 -18.93
N LYS A 76 -8.68 -6.60 -18.00
CA LYS A 76 -8.27 -7.91 -17.51
C LYS A 76 -8.73 -9.01 -18.47
N SER A 77 -7.83 -9.89 -18.89
CA SER A 77 -8.19 -11.07 -19.69
C SER A 77 -9.05 -12.06 -18.87
N ALA A 78 -9.80 -12.92 -19.56
CA ALA A 78 -10.57 -13.98 -18.90
C ALA A 78 -9.68 -14.96 -18.14
N ALA A 79 -8.53 -15.30 -18.70
CA ALA A 79 -7.53 -16.17 -18.06
C ALA A 79 -7.02 -15.54 -16.76
N PHE A 80 -6.64 -14.26 -16.80
CA PHE A 80 -6.18 -13.54 -15.61
C PHE A 80 -7.24 -13.51 -14.50
N LYS A 81 -8.51 -13.24 -14.85
CA LYS A 81 -9.62 -13.22 -13.87
C LYS A 81 -9.83 -14.57 -13.19
N LYS A 82 -9.66 -15.67 -13.96
CA LYS A 82 -9.78 -17.04 -13.42
C LYS A 82 -8.65 -17.34 -12.44
N GLU A 83 -7.44 -16.93 -12.77
CA GLU A 83 -6.25 -17.18 -11.95
C GLU A 83 -6.19 -16.27 -10.71
N ASN A 84 -6.69 -15.04 -10.84
CA ASN A 84 -6.61 -14.00 -9.81
C ASN A 84 -8.00 -13.41 -9.49
N PRO A 85 -8.92 -14.20 -8.91
CA PRO A 85 -10.31 -13.82 -8.74
C PRO A 85 -10.53 -12.64 -7.80
N ILE A 86 -9.64 -12.44 -6.80
CA ILE A 86 -9.79 -11.39 -5.79
C ILE A 86 -9.27 -10.06 -6.32
N VAL A 87 -8.00 -9.99 -6.72
CA VAL A 87 -7.43 -8.74 -7.24
C VAL A 87 -8.16 -8.26 -8.50
N SER A 88 -8.74 -9.18 -9.27
CA SER A 88 -9.55 -8.84 -10.44
C SER A 88 -10.82 -8.06 -10.13
N LYS A 89 -11.32 -8.07 -8.90
CA LYS A 89 -12.45 -7.26 -8.47
C LYS A 89 -12.10 -5.79 -8.30
N CYS A 90 -10.82 -5.48 -8.11
CA CYS A 90 -10.37 -4.09 -7.96
C CYS A 90 -10.61 -3.32 -9.26
N TYR A 91 -11.37 -2.23 -9.19
CA TYR A 91 -11.68 -1.38 -10.35
C TYR A 91 -10.42 -0.70 -10.91
N ALA A 92 -9.47 -0.35 -10.05
CA ALA A 92 -8.22 0.32 -10.41
C ALA A 92 -7.15 -0.63 -10.97
N PHE A 93 -7.41 -1.94 -10.98
CA PHE A 93 -6.51 -2.93 -11.54
C PHE A 93 -6.72 -3.07 -13.06
N GLY A 94 -5.66 -2.91 -13.81
CA GLY A 94 -5.60 -3.13 -15.24
C GLY A 94 -4.16 -3.40 -15.68
N GLU A 95 -3.94 -3.63 -16.99
CA GLU A 95 -2.60 -3.86 -17.54
C GLU A 95 -1.61 -2.73 -17.21
N SER A 96 -2.12 -1.50 -17.09
CA SER A 96 -1.31 -0.32 -16.76
C SER A 96 -0.77 -0.31 -15.32
N SER A 97 -1.43 -0.99 -14.40
CA SER A 97 -1.14 -0.94 -12.97
C SER A 97 -0.84 -2.29 -12.34
N GLU A 98 -0.95 -3.40 -13.10
CA GLU A 98 -0.86 -4.77 -12.56
C GLU A 98 0.45 -5.07 -11.83
N HIS A 99 1.55 -4.41 -12.23
CA HIS A 99 2.87 -4.60 -11.64
C HIS A 99 3.00 -4.08 -10.20
N PHE A 100 2.04 -3.28 -9.74
CA PHE A 100 1.95 -2.79 -8.37
C PHE A 100 1.08 -3.67 -7.46
N PHE A 101 0.25 -4.55 -8.04
CA PHE A 101 -0.66 -5.38 -7.27
C PHE A 101 -0.08 -6.77 -7.01
N VAL A 102 -0.40 -7.30 -5.84
CA VAL A 102 -0.12 -8.70 -5.50
C VAL A 102 -1.12 -9.59 -6.22
N LYS A 103 -0.61 -10.60 -6.93
CA LYS A 103 -1.41 -11.61 -7.60
C LYS A 103 -1.85 -12.70 -6.61
N ASP A 104 -3.12 -13.12 -6.68
CA ASP A 104 -3.71 -14.06 -5.74
C ASP A 104 -3.00 -15.41 -5.77
N ALA A 105 -2.69 -15.93 -6.97
CA ALA A 105 -2.01 -17.19 -7.16
C ALA A 105 -0.61 -17.23 -6.52
N ALA A 106 0.10 -16.09 -6.52
CA ALA A 106 1.44 -16.00 -5.94
C ALA A 106 1.43 -15.86 -4.41
N HIS A 107 0.34 -15.34 -3.85
CA HIS A 107 0.22 -15.03 -2.42
C HIS A 107 -1.18 -15.36 -1.90
N PRO A 108 -1.55 -16.65 -1.85
CA PRO A 108 -2.85 -17.08 -1.33
C PRO A 108 -2.99 -16.70 0.16
N TYR A 109 -4.23 -16.53 0.59
CA TYR A 109 -4.57 -16.34 2.01
C TYR A 109 -5.88 -17.06 2.35
N VAL A 110 -6.07 -17.37 3.61
CA VAL A 110 -7.27 -18.00 4.13
C VAL A 110 -8.26 -16.93 4.59
N GLN A 111 -9.52 -17.06 4.19
CA GLN A 111 -10.61 -16.19 4.61
C GLN A 111 -11.46 -16.92 5.65
N GLU A 112 -11.49 -16.44 6.88
CA GLU A 112 -12.45 -16.89 7.89
C GLU A 112 -13.84 -16.28 7.67
N LYS A 113 -13.85 -15.06 7.16
CA LYS A 113 -15.04 -14.33 6.66
C LYS A 113 -14.73 -13.77 5.29
N PRO A 114 -15.73 -13.59 4.40
CA PRO A 114 -15.50 -13.03 3.08
C PRO A 114 -14.77 -11.69 3.15
N TYR A 115 -13.59 -11.62 2.53
CA TYR A 115 -12.76 -10.43 2.51
C TYR A 115 -11.86 -10.40 1.27
N ASP A 116 -12.04 -9.40 0.42
CA ASP A 116 -11.23 -9.20 -0.77
C ASP A 116 -9.98 -8.36 -0.42
N TRP A 117 -8.88 -9.04 -0.10
CA TRP A 117 -7.66 -8.38 0.32
C TRP A 117 -6.81 -7.92 -0.88
N ILE A 118 -7.06 -6.70 -1.34
CA ILE A 118 -6.26 -6.06 -2.39
C ILE A 118 -4.96 -5.52 -1.79
N ARG A 119 -3.83 -6.01 -2.29
CA ARG A 119 -2.50 -5.78 -1.70
C ARG A 119 -1.51 -5.23 -2.71
N GLY A 120 -0.53 -4.46 -2.21
CA GLY A 120 0.67 -4.07 -2.93
C GLY A 120 1.90 -4.31 -2.04
N TYR A 121 2.88 -5.09 -2.53
CA TYR A 121 4.11 -5.42 -1.81
C TYR A 121 5.29 -4.67 -2.44
N GLN A 122 5.45 -3.41 -2.05
CA GLN A 122 6.55 -2.55 -2.44
C GLN A 122 6.80 -1.49 -1.37
N VAL A 123 7.98 -0.90 -1.37
CA VAL A 123 8.28 0.30 -0.58
C VAL A 123 7.27 1.39 -0.91
N GLY A 124 6.67 1.98 0.11
CA GLY A 124 5.55 2.90 -0.03
C GLY A 124 4.16 2.22 -0.07
N GLY A 125 4.10 0.88 -0.19
CA GLY A 125 2.86 0.10 -0.11
C GLY A 125 1.79 0.56 -1.10
N LYS A 126 0.56 0.69 -0.63
CA LYS A 126 -0.57 1.12 -1.45
C LYS A 126 -0.58 2.61 -1.79
N SER A 127 0.37 3.40 -1.30
CA SER A 127 0.51 4.81 -1.73
C SER A 127 0.83 4.95 -3.23
N LEU A 128 1.31 3.89 -3.87
CA LEU A 128 1.53 3.83 -5.32
C LEU A 128 0.27 3.45 -6.12
N LEU A 129 -0.80 3.01 -5.45
CA LEU A 129 -1.99 2.42 -6.08
C LEU A 129 -3.24 3.31 -6.02
N TRP A 130 -3.29 4.27 -5.13
CA TRP A 130 -4.48 5.11 -4.93
C TRP A 130 -4.50 6.32 -5.87
N ALA A 131 -5.69 6.88 -6.07
CA ALA A 131 -5.88 8.01 -6.99
C ALA A 131 -5.30 9.36 -6.47
N ARG A 132 -4.74 9.37 -5.28
CA ARG A 132 -4.14 10.55 -4.59
C ARG A 132 -5.13 11.68 -4.35
N GLN A 133 -6.40 11.36 -4.24
CA GLN A 133 -7.42 12.31 -3.80
C GLN A 133 -7.46 12.31 -2.28
N THR A 134 -7.17 13.46 -1.70
CA THR A 134 -7.28 13.68 -0.25
C THR A 134 -8.25 14.81 -0.02
N GLN A 135 -9.36 14.50 0.65
CA GLN A 135 -10.40 15.46 0.97
C GLN A 135 -10.38 15.73 2.48
N ARG A 136 -10.63 16.97 2.85
CA ARG A 136 -10.90 17.30 4.24
C ARG A 136 -12.28 16.75 4.61
N TRP A 137 -12.32 15.81 5.53
CA TRP A 137 -13.57 15.25 6.04
C TRP A 137 -14.23 16.22 7.02
N SER A 138 -15.52 16.18 7.07
CA SER A 138 -16.31 17.01 7.99
C SER A 138 -16.55 16.26 9.31
N LYS A 139 -16.95 17.01 10.33
CA LYS A 139 -17.44 16.45 11.59
C LYS A 139 -18.54 15.41 11.37
N TYR A 140 -19.41 15.68 10.41
CA TYR A 140 -20.51 14.79 10.05
C TYR A 140 -20.04 13.40 9.57
N ASP A 141 -18.91 13.32 8.86
CA ASP A 141 -18.34 12.06 8.39
C ASP A 141 -17.78 11.22 9.54
N PHE A 142 -17.12 11.85 10.52
CA PHE A 142 -16.59 11.16 11.70
C PHE A 142 -17.69 10.61 12.63
N GLU A 143 -18.84 11.24 12.68
CA GLU A 143 -19.97 10.85 13.53
C GLU A 143 -20.94 9.88 12.84
N GLY A 144 -20.73 9.58 11.57
CA GLY A 144 -21.64 8.77 10.75
C GLY A 144 -22.01 7.43 11.36
N PRO A 145 -21.07 6.56 11.77
CA PRO A 145 -21.40 5.27 12.35
C PRO A 145 -22.29 5.36 13.59
N LYS A 146 -22.01 6.30 14.49
CA LYS A 146 -22.81 6.52 15.71
C LYS A 146 -24.20 7.09 15.38
N ARG A 147 -24.24 8.08 14.50
CA ARG A 147 -25.50 8.74 14.11
C ARG A 147 -26.44 7.79 13.38
N ASP A 148 -25.92 7.00 12.45
CA ASP A 148 -26.71 6.15 11.58
C ASP A 148 -26.97 4.78 12.20
N GLY A 149 -26.36 4.47 13.34
CA GLY A 149 -26.61 3.27 14.14
C GLY A 149 -26.11 1.98 13.50
N PHE A 150 -25.21 2.05 12.52
CA PHE A 150 -24.59 0.87 11.91
C PHE A 150 -23.06 1.00 11.97
N ALA A 151 -22.34 -0.11 11.88
CA ALA A 151 -20.88 -0.19 11.98
C ALA A 151 -20.33 0.25 13.36
N VAL A 152 -19.02 0.18 13.49
CA VAL A 152 -18.31 0.55 14.72
C VAL A 152 -18.04 2.06 14.72
N ASP A 153 -18.35 2.73 15.81
CA ASP A 153 -18.04 4.15 15.96
C ASP A 153 -16.52 4.39 15.90
N TRP A 154 -16.12 5.50 15.31
CA TRP A 154 -14.70 5.85 15.22
C TRP A 154 -14.16 6.28 16.60
N PRO A 155 -12.96 5.85 16.98
CA PRO A 155 -12.34 6.24 18.25
C PRO A 155 -11.80 7.69 18.24
N ILE A 156 -11.83 8.35 17.08
CA ILE A 156 -11.38 9.74 16.88
C ILE A 156 -12.52 10.59 16.35
N ARG A 157 -12.44 11.89 16.59
CA ARG A 157 -13.38 12.91 16.13
C ARG A 157 -12.68 13.90 15.21
N TYR A 158 -13.46 14.71 14.53
CA TYR A 158 -12.94 15.76 13.64
C TYR A 158 -11.95 16.68 14.37
N GLU A 159 -12.27 17.07 15.60
CA GLU A 159 -11.46 17.96 16.43
C GLU A 159 -10.08 17.38 16.76
N ASP A 160 -9.94 16.06 16.79
CA ASP A 160 -8.67 15.38 17.07
C ASP A 160 -7.68 15.51 15.92
N ILE A 161 -8.17 15.75 14.69
CA ILE A 161 -7.34 15.80 13.48
C ILE A 161 -7.42 17.14 12.74
N ASP A 162 -8.29 18.04 13.14
CA ASP A 162 -8.51 19.33 12.46
C ASP A 162 -7.21 20.14 12.26
N ALA A 163 -6.34 20.12 13.26
CA ALA A 163 -5.04 20.81 13.21
C ALA A 163 -4.05 20.24 12.18
N TRP A 164 -4.33 19.04 11.63
CA TRP A 164 -3.45 18.35 10.68
C TRP A 164 -3.88 18.50 9.22
N TYR A 165 -4.98 19.19 8.96
CA TYR A 165 -5.43 19.57 7.62
C TYR A 165 -4.73 20.88 7.12
#